data_f676cf8cc98be77c16de0c9299e8aca1
#
_entry.id   f676cf8cc98be77c16de0c9299e8aca1
#
_cell.length_a   1.000
_cell.length_b   1.000
_cell.length_c   1.000
_cell.angle_alpha   90.00
_cell.angle_beta   90.00
_cell.angle_gamma   90.00
#
_symmetry.space_group_name_H-M   'P 1'
#
loop_
_entity.id
_entity.type
_entity.pdbx_description
1 polymer ?
#
loop_
_entity_poly.entity_id
_entity_poly.type
_entity_poly.pdbx_seq_one_letter_code
_entity_poly.pdbx_strand_id
1 'polypeptide(L)'
;MLVITVKPQDVQAACTGLDTGGALVLSLAAGLPVSVLSRMLGGTRRIIRAMPNTPAAVGLGAAALFADAGANAADKTAAEALLSPSCRTFWLDSETQMHAVTAVSGSGPDYVFYLMGALQQAAQDLGLDADTAHALVWQTFRGAAELAAQSGADFAKLQADVTSKGGTTAAALDVFAQYNIAARLQEGVQAAAARSQELARLFE
;
A
#
# COMPACT_ATOMS: atom_id res chain seq x y z
N MET A 1 6.04 6.29 -23.52
CA MET A 1 5.23 5.75 -22.41
C MET A 1 4.03 6.67 -22.20
N LEU A 2 2.85 6.12 -22.05
CA LEU A 2 1.63 6.81 -21.63
C LEU A 2 1.37 6.47 -20.15
N VAL A 3 1.18 7.48 -19.28
CA VAL A 3 0.94 7.25 -17.85
C VAL A 3 -0.48 7.71 -17.51
N ILE A 4 -1.29 6.79 -16.97
CA ILE A 4 -2.66 7.05 -16.54
C ILE A 4 -2.67 7.28 -15.03
N THR A 5 -2.91 8.54 -14.62
CA THR A 5 -2.90 8.99 -13.23
C THR A 5 -4.25 9.53 -12.76
N VAL A 6 -5.25 9.55 -13.64
CA VAL A 6 -6.60 10.01 -13.31
C VAL A 6 -7.32 9.02 -12.38
N LYS A 7 -8.33 9.49 -11.66
CA LYS A 7 -9.13 8.62 -10.80
C LYS A 7 -9.84 7.55 -11.63
N PRO A 8 -10.11 6.36 -11.06
CA PRO A 8 -10.68 5.23 -11.79
C PRO A 8 -11.96 5.57 -12.58
N GLN A 9 -12.85 6.37 -12.01
CA GLN A 9 -14.09 6.80 -12.66
C GLN A 9 -13.88 7.70 -13.88
N ASP A 10 -12.73 8.37 -13.98
CA ASP A 10 -12.42 9.30 -15.06
C ASP A 10 -11.62 8.65 -16.20
N VAL A 11 -11.12 7.40 -15.99
CA VAL A 11 -10.25 6.71 -16.95
C VAL A 11 -10.95 6.48 -18.29
N GLN A 12 -12.23 6.09 -18.27
CA GLN A 12 -12.97 5.87 -19.52
C GLN A 12 -12.99 7.14 -20.37
N ALA A 13 -13.33 8.28 -19.78
CA ALA A 13 -13.37 9.55 -20.52
C ALA A 13 -11.97 9.97 -21.01
N ALA A 14 -10.95 9.77 -20.19
CA ALA A 14 -9.57 10.11 -20.54
C ALA A 14 -8.97 9.21 -21.61
N CYS A 15 -9.42 7.96 -21.73
CA CYS A 15 -8.91 6.98 -22.71
C CYS A 15 -9.73 6.93 -24.02
N THR A 16 -10.95 7.48 -24.04
CA THR A 16 -11.81 7.42 -25.24
C THR A 16 -11.15 8.13 -26.41
N GLY A 17 -10.96 7.40 -27.52
CA GLY A 17 -10.36 7.92 -28.75
C GLY A 17 -8.84 8.09 -28.68
N LEU A 18 -8.19 7.67 -27.61
CA LEU A 18 -6.73 7.78 -27.46
C LEU A 18 -6.06 6.64 -28.24
N ASP A 19 -5.26 6.99 -29.24
CA ASP A 19 -4.35 6.05 -29.89
C ASP A 19 -3.03 6.00 -29.10
N THR A 20 -2.69 4.82 -28.62
CA THR A 20 -1.43 4.63 -27.90
C THR A 20 -0.20 4.63 -28.81
N GLY A 21 -0.39 4.47 -30.14
CA GLY A 21 0.71 4.36 -31.10
C GLY A 21 1.70 3.23 -30.77
N GLY A 22 1.25 2.18 -30.06
CA GLY A 22 2.10 1.11 -29.57
C GLY A 22 2.99 1.49 -28.37
N ALA A 23 2.75 2.64 -27.74
CA ALA A 23 3.48 3.02 -26.52
C ALA A 23 3.16 2.09 -25.36
N LEU A 24 4.11 1.94 -24.43
CA LEU A 24 3.83 1.35 -23.13
C LEU A 24 2.79 2.18 -22.38
N VAL A 25 1.77 1.54 -21.84
CA VAL A 25 0.79 2.14 -20.95
C VAL A 25 1.13 1.75 -19.51
N LEU A 26 1.39 2.74 -18.65
CA LEU A 26 1.54 2.57 -17.22
C LEU A 26 0.31 3.14 -16.52
N SER A 27 -0.50 2.30 -15.89
CA SER A 27 -1.71 2.73 -15.17
C SER A 27 -1.51 2.71 -13.67
N LEU A 28 -1.75 3.84 -13.02
CA LEU A 28 -1.78 3.99 -11.57
C LEU A 28 -3.22 4.00 -11.04
N ALA A 29 -4.21 3.84 -11.93
CA ALA A 29 -5.62 3.84 -11.55
C ALA A 29 -5.96 2.57 -10.74
N ALA A 30 -6.43 2.77 -9.52
CA ALA A 30 -6.82 1.67 -8.64
C ALA A 30 -8.07 0.93 -9.19
N GLY A 31 -8.10 -0.39 -9.01
CA GLY A 31 -9.30 -1.19 -9.31
C GLY A 31 -9.60 -1.44 -10.80
N LEU A 32 -8.84 -0.90 -11.76
CA LEU A 32 -9.06 -1.18 -13.19
C LEU A 32 -8.21 -2.36 -13.66
N PRO A 33 -8.83 -3.50 -14.08
CA PRO A 33 -8.10 -4.62 -14.66
C PRO A 33 -7.44 -4.28 -15.99
N VAL A 34 -6.35 -5.00 -16.31
CA VAL A 34 -5.66 -4.89 -17.61
C VAL A 34 -6.63 -5.13 -18.78
N SER A 35 -7.55 -6.10 -18.66
CA SER A 35 -8.54 -6.40 -19.68
C SER A 35 -9.45 -5.19 -20.00
N VAL A 36 -9.83 -4.45 -18.99
CA VAL A 36 -10.64 -3.23 -19.12
C VAL A 36 -9.84 -2.12 -19.78
N LEU A 37 -8.61 -1.87 -19.29
CA LEU A 37 -7.70 -0.89 -19.87
C LEU A 37 -7.39 -1.19 -21.34
N SER A 38 -7.10 -2.46 -21.65
CA SER A 38 -6.85 -2.91 -23.03
C SER A 38 -8.03 -2.60 -23.94
N ARG A 39 -9.26 -2.95 -23.52
CA ARG A 39 -10.49 -2.66 -24.28
C ARG A 39 -10.68 -1.16 -24.52
N MET A 40 -10.46 -0.33 -23.51
CA MET A 40 -10.58 1.13 -23.61
C MET A 40 -9.52 1.76 -24.56
N LEU A 41 -8.36 1.12 -24.68
CA LEU A 41 -7.21 1.60 -25.43
C LEU A 41 -6.99 0.85 -26.76
N GLY A 42 -8.06 0.41 -27.41
CA GLY A 42 -8.00 -0.21 -28.74
C GLY A 42 -7.35 -1.59 -28.80
N GLY A 43 -7.35 -2.34 -27.71
CA GLY A 43 -6.86 -3.72 -27.63
C GLY A 43 -5.35 -3.84 -27.35
N THR A 44 -4.66 -2.76 -26.96
CA THR A 44 -3.24 -2.84 -26.59
C THR A 44 -3.02 -3.82 -25.44
N ARG A 45 -1.95 -4.61 -25.54
CA ARG A 45 -1.50 -5.55 -24.49
C ARG A 45 -0.20 -5.08 -23.81
N ARG A 46 0.34 -3.93 -24.25
CA ARG A 46 1.57 -3.35 -23.70
C ARG A 46 1.24 -2.48 -22.51
N ILE A 47 0.71 -3.12 -21.46
CA ILE A 47 0.18 -2.48 -20.26
C ILE A 47 0.93 -2.95 -19.02
N ILE A 48 1.30 -2.03 -18.16
CA ILE A 48 1.76 -2.28 -16.79
C ILE A 48 0.80 -1.54 -15.85
N ARG A 49 0.28 -2.26 -14.86
CA ARG A 49 -0.42 -1.66 -13.73
C ARG A 49 0.57 -1.42 -12.59
N ALA A 50 0.45 -0.28 -11.94
CA ALA A 50 1.19 0.02 -10.71
C ALA A 50 0.22 0.49 -9.63
N MET A 51 0.45 0.04 -8.41
CA MET A 51 -0.29 0.47 -7.22
C MET A 51 0.70 1.08 -6.22
N PRO A 52 1.03 2.37 -6.36
CA PRO A 52 1.79 3.11 -5.37
C PRO A 52 0.92 3.44 -4.14
N ASN A 53 1.57 3.91 -3.07
CA ASN A 53 0.89 4.43 -1.90
C ASN A 53 1.34 5.86 -1.56
N THR A 54 0.62 6.53 -0.67
CA THR A 54 0.82 7.94 -0.34
C THR A 54 2.22 8.31 0.20
N PRO A 55 2.99 7.44 0.89
CA PRO A 55 4.37 7.74 1.28
C PRO A 55 5.32 8.02 0.10
N ALA A 56 4.92 7.73 -1.13
CA ALA A 56 5.63 8.14 -2.35
C ALA A 56 5.90 9.66 -2.38
N ALA A 57 5.03 10.47 -1.78
CA ALA A 57 5.19 11.92 -1.71
C ALA A 57 6.44 12.38 -0.96
N VAL A 58 6.99 11.51 -0.10
CA VAL A 58 8.22 11.77 0.66
C VAL A 58 9.35 10.79 0.30
N GLY A 59 9.25 10.12 -0.86
CA GLY A 59 10.28 9.20 -1.35
C GLY A 59 10.34 7.84 -0.65
N LEU A 60 9.32 7.50 0.16
CA LEU A 60 9.23 6.27 0.94
C LEU A 60 8.03 5.40 0.54
N GLY A 61 7.58 5.53 -0.70
CA GLY A 61 6.47 4.76 -1.23
C GLY A 61 6.81 3.28 -1.44
N ALA A 62 5.75 2.46 -1.44
CA ALA A 62 5.76 1.11 -1.98
C ALA A 62 4.86 1.07 -3.21
N ALA A 63 5.35 0.53 -4.31
CA ALA A 63 4.58 0.37 -5.55
C ALA A 63 4.64 -1.07 -6.02
N ALA A 64 3.52 -1.78 -6.02
CA ALA A 64 3.44 -3.06 -6.69
C ALA A 64 3.12 -2.89 -8.17
N LEU A 65 3.75 -3.72 -9.02
CA LEU A 65 3.60 -3.69 -10.46
C LEU A 65 3.14 -5.06 -10.98
N PHE A 66 2.24 -5.03 -11.95
CA PHE A 66 1.86 -6.20 -12.73
C PHE A 66 1.97 -5.87 -14.23
N ALA A 67 2.64 -6.72 -14.98
CA ALA A 67 2.81 -6.57 -16.42
C ALA A 67 1.90 -7.52 -17.18
N ASP A 68 1.11 -7.01 -18.14
CA ASP A 68 0.38 -7.86 -19.09
C ASP A 68 1.37 -8.51 -20.08
N ALA A 69 0.91 -9.56 -20.74
CA ALA A 69 1.71 -10.39 -21.62
C ALA A 69 2.37 -9.64 -22.80
N GLY A 70 1.85 -8.48 -23.18
CA GLY A 70 2.42 -7.63 -24.23
C GLY A 70 3.54 -6.69 -23.74
N ALA A 71 3.76 -6.57 -22.45
CA ALA A 71 4.84 -5.76 -21.89
C ALA A 71 6.13 -6.58 -21.81
N ASN A 72 7.21 -6.05 -22.36
CA ASN A 72 8.52 -6.71 -22.41
C ASN A 72 9.45 -6.28 -21.26
N ALA A 73 10.67 -6.83 -21.23
CA ALA A 73 11.66 -6.50 -20.18
C ALA A 73 12.06 -5.02 -20.17
N ALA A 74 12.18 -4.38 -21.35
CA ALA A 74 12.50 -2.96 -21.43
C ALA A 74 11.35 -2.09 -20.87
N ASP A 75 10.09 -2.52 -21.05
CA ASP A 75 8.91 -1.86 -20.47
C ASP A 75 8.91 -1.93 -18.94
N LYS A 76 9.27 -3.08 -18.40
CA LYS A 76 9.40 -3.27 -16.95
C LYS A 76 10.48 -2.34 -16.39
N THR A 77 11.66 -2.31 -17.02
CA THR A 77 12.75 -1.41 -16.62
C THR A 77 12.33 0.07 -16.70
N ALA A 78 11.59 0.46 -17.73
CA ALA A 78 11.12 1.82 -17.87
C ALA A 78 10.09 2.21 -16.80
N ALA A 79 9.19 1.30 -16.42
CA ALA A 79 8.22 1.51 -15.35
C ALA A 79 8.92 1.63 -13.98
N GLU A 80 9.89 0.76 -13.70
CA GLU A 80 10.71 0.86 -12.48
C GLU A 80 11.48 2.16 -12.41
N ALA A 81 12.15 2.57 -13.49
CA ALA A 81 12.91 3.81 -13.54
C ALA A 81 12.04 5.04 -13.27
N LEU A 82 10.77 5.03 -13.69
CA LEU A 82 9.83 6.11 -13.42
C LEU A 82 9.41 6.15 -11.94
N LEU A 83 9.23 5.00 -11.30
CA LEU A 83 8.68 4.91 -9.94
C LEU A 83 9.77 4.93 -8.86
N SER A 84 10.98 4.45 -9.15
CA SER A 84 12.06 4.29 -8.18
C SER A 84 12.50 5.55 -7.43
N PRO A 85 12.38 6.79 -7.96
CA PRO A 85 12.69 8.00 -7.19
C PRO A 85 11.75 8.22 -5.99
N SER A 86 10.53 7.64 -6.05
CA SER A 86 9.49 7.86 -5.03
C SER A 86 9.06 6.57 -4.31
N CYS A 87 9.35 5.40 -4.88
CA CYS A 87 8.84 4.12 -4.41
C CYS A 87 9.88 3.01 -4.51
N ARG A 88 9.89 2.12 -3.53
CA ARG A 88 10.40 0.76 -3.72
C ARG A 88 9.38 -0.03 -4.53
N THR A 89 9.83 -0.71 -5.60
CA THR A 89 8.96 -1.44 -6.52
C THR A 89 8.96 -2.94 -6.23
N PHE A 90 7.80 -3.60 -6.47
CA PHE A 90 7.58 -5.03 -6.23
C PHE A 90 6.78 -5.61 -7.40
N TRP A 91 7.34 -6.58 -8.12
CA TRP A 91 6.64 -7.27 -9.20
C TRP A 91 5.72 -8.35 -8.67
N LEU A 92 4.53 -8.43 -9.24
CA LEU A 92 3.53 -9.45 -8.94
C LEU A 92 3.45 -10.47 -10.08
N ASP A 93 3.26 -11.74 -9.72
CA ASP A 93 3.10 -12.83 -10.67
C ASP A 93 1.67 -12.90 -11.25
N SER A 94 0.69 -12.36 -10.54
CA SER A 94 -0.71 -12.36 -10.93
C SER A 94 -1.37 -11.02 -10.67
N GLU A 95 -2.23 -10.58 -11.61
CA GLU A 95 -3.02 -9.36 -11.45
C GLU A 95 -3.96 -9.42 -10.24
N THR A 96 -4.45 -10.60 -9.87
CA THR A 96 -5.33 -10.78 -8.71
C THR A 96 -4.68 -10.39 -7.38
N GLN A 97 -3.34 -10.46 -7.29
CA GLN A 97 -2.58 -10.02 -6.12
C GLN A 97 -2.68 -8.50 -5.89
N MET A 98 -3.07 -7.71 -6.90
CA MET A 98 -3.29 -6.27 -6.76
C MET A 98 -4.33 -5.92 -5.70
N HIS A 99 -5.32 -6.77 -5.44
CA HIS A 99 -6.31 -6.55 -4.39
C HIS A 99 -5.70 -6.66 -2.99
N ALA A 100 -4.83 -7.65 -2.79
CA ALA A 100 -4.09 -7.78 -1.53
C ALA A 100 -3.13 -6.60 -1.32
N VAL A 101 -2.42 -6.17 -2.38
CA VAL A 101 -1.55 -4.99 -2.33
C VAL A 101 -2.35 -3.73 -2.00
N THR A 102 -3.50 -3.53 -2.62
CA THR A 102 -4.37 -2.38 -2.33
C THR A 102 -4.75 -2.36 -0.85
N ALA A 103 -5.14 -3.52 -0.29
CA ALA A 103 -5.53 -3.62 1.10
C ALA A 103 -4.36 -3.45 2.08
N VAL A 104 -3.18 -4.00 1.78
CA VAL A 104 -2.02 -3.99 2.70
C VAL A 104 -1.21 -2.70 2.56
N SER A 105 -0.85 -2.33 1.34
CA SER A 105 0.09 -1.23 1.06
C SER A 105 -0.64 0.06 0.62
N GLY A 106 -1.70 -0.06 -0.20
CA GLY A 106 -2.48 1.10 -0.63
C GLY A 106 -3.23 1.76 0.53
N SER A 107 -3.94 0.97 1.32
CA SER A 107 -4.68 1.42 2.52
C SER A 107 -3.82 1.46 3.79
N GLY A 108 -2.68 0.79 3.79
CA GLY A 108 -1.80 0.63 4.94
C GLY A 108 -1.40 1.93 5.65
N PRO A 109 -1.06 3.02 4.93
CA PRO A 109 -0.74 4.29 5.58
C PRO A 109 -1.85 4.81 6.48
N ASP A 110 -3.13 4.62 6.10
CA ASP A 110 -4.27 5.03 6.92
C ASP A 110 -4.39 4.20 8.20
N TYR A 111 -4.09 2.90 8.15
CA TYR A 111 -4.03 2.05 9.35
C TYR A 111 -2.93 2.51 10.32
N VAL A 112 -1.78 2.92 9.78
CA VAL A 112 -0.68 3.49 10.58
C VAL A 112 -1.14 4.78 11.24
N PHE A 113 -1.79 5.70 10.52
CA PHE A 113 -2.30 6.95 11.09
C PHE A 113 -3.38 6.70 12.14
N TYR A 114 -4.26 5.72 11.93
CA TYR A 114 -5.25 5.29 12.91
C TYR A 114 -4.58 4.82 14.22
N LEU A 115 -3.55 3.97 14.13
CA LEU A 115 -2.82 3.48 15.30
C LEU A 115 -2.04 4.59 16.00
N MET A 116 -1.42 5.50 15.22
CA MET A 116 -0.76 6.69 15.78
C MET A 116 -1.74 7.56 16.55
N GLY A 117 -2.92 7.82 16.00
CA GLY A 117 -3.97 8.60 16.65
C GLY A 117 -4.44 7.97 17.96
N ALA A 118 -4.67 6.65 17.97
CA ALA A 118 -5.06 5.92 19.17
C ALA A 118 -3.97 5.99 20.26
N LEU A 119 -2.70 5.84 19.88
CA LEU A 119 -1.59 5.90 20.84
C LEU A 119 -1.38 7.32 21.36
N GLN A 120 -1.57 8.35 20.52
CA GLN A 120 -1.52 9.75 20.94
C GLN A 120 -2.62 10.08 21.96
N GLN A 121 -3.85 9.61 21.73
CA GLN A 121 -4.94 9.79 22.67
C GLN A 121 -4.63 9.12 24.01
N ALA A 122 -4.15 7.89 23.99
CA ALA A 122 -3.76 7.19 25.20
C ALA A 122 -2.65 7.93 25.99
N ALA A 123 -1.68 8.54 25.29
CA ALA A 123 -0.63 9.32 25.92
C ALA A 123 -1.20 10.58 26.61
N GLN A 124 -2.17 11.24 26.00
CA GLN A 124 -2.87 12.39 26.60
C GLN A 124 -3.70 11.99 27.82
N ASP A 125 -4.40 10.86 27.75
CA ASP A 125 -5.17 10.30 28.86
C ASP A 125 -4.29 9.94 30.07
N LEU A 126 -3.01 9.65 29.82
CA LEU A 126 -1.98 9.42 30.84
C LEU A 126 -1.33 10.72 31.34
N GLY A 127 -1.78 11.90 30.89
CA GLY A 127 -1.37 13.21 31.39
C GLY A 127 -0.26 13.91 30.59
N LEU A 128 0.13 13.40 29.43
CA LEU A 128 1.03 14.13 28.54
C LEU A 128 0.28 15.24 27.80
N ASP A 129 0.94 16.38 27.60
CA ASP A 129 0.39 17.42 26.72
C ASP A 129 0.36 16.96 25.25
N ALA A 130 -0.46 17.64 24.45
CA ALA A 130 -0.73 17.23 23.07
C ALA A 130 0.53 17.21 22.19
N ASP A 131 1.42 18.19 22.35
CA ASP A 131 2.63 18.33 21.54
C ASP A 131 3.65 17.24 21.89
N THR A 132 3.85 16.98 23.17
CA THR A 132 4.71 15.90 23.65
C THR A 132 4.18 14.54 23.23
N ALA A 133 2.86 14.29 23.39
CA ALA A 133 2.21 13.04 22.96
C ALA A 133 2.41 12.81 21.45
N HIS A 134 2.14 13.82 20.62
CA HIS A 134 2.36 13.78 19.19
C HIS A 134 3.81 13.45 18.82
N ALA A 135 4.77 14.18 19.38
CA ALA A 135 6.19 14.01 19.07
C ALA A 135 6.70 12.60 19.45
N LEU A 136 6.31 12.10 20.63
CA LEU A 136 6.70 10.76 21.10
C LEU A 136 6.13 9.67 20.19
N VAL A 137 4.85 9.74 19.84
CA VAL A 137 4.21 8.75 18.98
C VAL A 137 4.84 8.74 17.60
N TRP A 138 4.99 9.91 16.98
CA TRP A 138 5.63 10.02 15.67
C TRP A 138 7.04 9.43 15.66
N GLN A 139 7.87 9.80 16.66
CA GLN A 139 9.25 9.29 16.74
C GLN A 139 9.30 7.81 17.03
N THR A 140 8.37 7.26 17.80
CA THR A 140 8.28 5.83 18.10
C THR A 140 7.99 5.02 16.83
N PHE A 141 6.98 5.40 16.03
CA PHE A 141 6.67 4.71 14.78
C PHE A 141 7.82 4.78 13.79
N ARG A 142 8.41 5.96 13.61
CA ARG A 142 9.57 6.13 12.74
C ARG A 142 10.75 5.26 13.17
N GLY A 143 11.09 5.29 14.46
CA GLY A 143 12.21 4.53 14.99
C GLY A 143 11.99 3.03 14.90
N ALA A 144 10.79 2.54 15.20
CA ALA A 144 10.46 1.12 15.09
C ALA A 144 10.51 0.63 13.62
N ALA A 145 9.99 1.40 12.68
CA ALA A 145 10.05 1.08 11.26
C ALA A 145 11.50 1.04 10.75
N GLU A 146 12.32 2.01 11.11
CA GLU A 146 13.73 2.08 10.74
C GLU A 146 14.53 0.92 11.35
N LEU A 147 14.31 0.61 12.62
CA LEU A 147 14.95 -0.52 13.30
C LEU A 147 14.59 -1.85 12.59
N ALA A 148 13.34 -2.04 12.22
CA ALA A 148 12.90 -3.22 11.48
C ALA A 148 13.56 -3.32 10.10
N ALA A 149 13.68 -2.19 9.39
CA ALA A 149 14.32 -2.14 8.08
C ALA A 149 15.82 -2.48 8.13
N GLN A 150 16.52 -2.00 9.16
CA GLN A 150 17.96 -2.22 9.32
C GLN A 150 18.32 -3.60 9.86
N SER A 151 17.49 -4.16 10.75
CA SER A 151 17.79 -5.43 11.42
C SER A 151 17.64 -6.64 10.49
N GLY A 152 16.74 -6.59 9.51
CA GLY A 152 16.36 -7.73 8.68
C GLY A 152 15.68 -8.88 9.44
N ALA A 153 15.40 -8.71 10.74
CA ALA A 153 14.69 -9.69 11.56
C ALA A 153 13.18 -9.67 11.28
N ASP A 154 12.51 -10.80 11.51
CA ASP A 154 11.06 -10.84 11.44
C ASP A 154 10.40 -10.03 12.57
N PHE A 155 9.15 -9.61 12.38
CA PHE A 155 8.45 -8.76 13.31
C PHE A 155 8.17 -9.44 14.66
N ALA A 156 7.98 -10.77 14.67
CA ALA A 156 7.77 -11.52 15.90
C ALA A 156 9.01 -11.52 16.78
N LYS A 157 10.19 -11.66 16.15
CA LYS A 157 11.46 -11.57 16.89
C LYS A 157 11.67 -10.17 17.45
N LEU A 158 11.47 -9.12 16.64
CA LEU A 158 11.60 -7.74 17.10
C LEU A 158 10.68 -7.44 18.28
N GLN A 159 9.44 -7.91 18.23
CA GLN A 159 8.49 -7.80 19.33
C GLN A 159 8.99 -8.53 20.59
N ALA A 160 9.48 -9.76 20.45
CA ALA A 160 10.00 -10.54 21.57
C ALA A 160 11.21 -9.86 22.22
N ASP A 161 12.12 -9.28 21.43
CA ASP A 161 13.34 -8.65 21.92
C ASP A 161 13.05 -7.41 22.82
N VAL A 162 11.90 -6.75 22.65
CA VAL A 162 11.48 -5.60 23.47
C VAL A 162 10.43 -5.96 24.53
N THR A 163 10.08 -7.25 24.67
CA THR A 163 9.06 -7.71 25.62
C THR A 163 9.71 -8.49 26.76
N SER A 164 10.04 -7.81 27.84
CA SER A 164 10.53 -8.48 29.06
C SER A 164 9.38 -9.11 29.85
N LYS A 165 9.64 -10.29 30.46
CA LYS A 165 8.66 -11.01 31.29
C LYS A 165 8.19 -10.14 32.46
N GLY A 166 6.87 -9.92 32.55
CA GLY A 166 6.26 -9.09 33.60
C GLY A 166 6.50 -7.59 33.45
N GLY A 167 7.05 -7.14 32.32
CA GLY A 167 7.26 -5.72 32.03
C GLY A 167 5.99 -5.03 31.48
N THR A 168 6.10 -3.71 31.28
CA THR A 168 4.99 -2.87 30.80
C THR A 168 4.50 -3.29 29.41
N THR A 169 5.42 -3.68 28.53
CA THR A 169 5.07 -4.18 27.19
C THR A 169 4.28 -5.47 27.26
N ALA A 170 4.66 -6.41 28.15
CA ALA A 170 3.92 -7.66 28.32
C ALA A 170 2.47 -7.40 28.81
N ALA A 171 2.30 -6.51 29.80
CA ALA A 171 0.98 -6.14 30.29
C ALA A 171 0.08 -5.52 29.19
N ALA A 172 0.63 -4.69 28.30
CA ALA A 172 -0.10 -4.13 27.17
C ALA A 172 -0.49 -5.22 26.14
N LEU A 173 0.44 -6.13 25.82
CA LEU A 173 0.20 -7.23 24.88
C LEU A 173 -0.83 -8.23 25.39
N ASP A 174 -0.90 -8.46 26.71
CA ASP A 174 -1.96 -9.29 27.33
C ASP A 174 -3.35 -8.69 27.09
N VAL A 175 -3.50 -7.37 27.21
CA VAL A 175 -4.74 -6.66 26.87
C VAL A 175 -5.06 -6.79 25.38
N PHE A 176 -4.07 -6.61 24.49
CA PHE A 176 -4.27 -6.74 23.05
C PHE A 176 -4.68 -8.17 22.66
N ALA A 177 -4.11 -9.17 23.31
CA ALA A 177 -4.49 -10.57 23.13
C ALA A 177 -5.93 -10.84 23.61
N GLN A 178 -6.30 -10.33 24.80
CA GLN A 178 -7.65 -10.45 25.35
C GLN A 178 -8.72 -9.92 24.40
N TYR A 179 -8.47 -8.79 23.73
CA TYR A 179 -9.39 -8.16 22.77
C TYR A 179 -9.16 -8.62 21.32
N ASN A 180 -8.28 -9.58 21.09
CA ASN A 180 -7.97 -10.13 19.77
C ASN A 180 -7.62 -9.05 18.73
N ILE A 181 -6.82 -8.04 19.10
CA ILE A 181 -6.53 -6.89 18.24
C ILE A 181 -5.92 -7.31 16.90
N ALA A 182 -5.00 -8.31 16.90
CA ALA A 182 -4.40 -8.81 15.66
C ALA A 182 -5.47 -9.39 14.70
N ALA A 183 -6.43 -10.17 15.22
CA ALA A 183 -7.52 -10.72 14.41
C ALA A 183 -8.41 -9.60 13.83
N ARG A 184 -8.73 -8.57 14.63
CA ARG A 184 -9.52 -7.42 14.15
C ARG A 184 -8.83 -6.65 13.05
N LEU A 185 -7.51 -6.46 13.16
CA LEU A 185 -6.72 -5.85 12.10
C LEU A 185 -6.76 -6.70 10.81
N GLN A 186 -6.60 -8.02 10.92
CA GLN A 186 -6.69 -8.94 9.79
C GLN A 186 -8.06 -8.89 9.12
N GLU A 187 -9.16 -8.87 9.89
CA GLU A 187 -10.53 -8.72 9.38
C GLU A 187 -10.69 -7.40 8.61
N GLY A 188 -10.16 -6.29 9.14
CA GLY A 188 -10.19 -5.00 8.46
C GLY A 188 -9.45 -5.02 7.12
N VAL A 189 -8.26 -5.64 7.06
CA VAL A 189 -7.49 -5.80 5.82
C VAL A 189 -8.23 -6.69 4.81
N GLN A 190 -8.87 -7.78 5.26
CA GLN A 190 -9.68 -8.64 4.41
C GLN A 190 -10.89 -7.90 3.83
N ALA A 191 -11.57 -7.08 4.62
CA ALA A 191 -12.67 -6.23 4.16
C ALA A 191 -12.21 -5.23 3.08
N ALA A 192 -11.03 -4.64 3.24
CA ALA A 192 -10.44 -3.75 2.24
C ALA A 192 -10.12 -4.49 0.93
N ALA A 193 -9.59 -5.72 1.00
CA ALA A 193 -9.32 -6.55 -0.17
C ALA A 193 -10.63 -6.94 -0.91
N ALA A 194 -11.66 -7.34 -0.17
CA ALA A 194 -12.98 -7.63 -0.72
C ALA A 194 -13.58 -6.40 -1.41
N ARG A 195 -13.49 -5.23 -0.77
CA ARG A 195 -13.97 -3.98 -1.38
C ARG A 195 -13.21 -3.61 -2.64
N SER A 196 -11.89 -3.85 -2.70
CA SER A 196 -11.09 -3.66 -3.91
C SER A 196 -11.57 -4.55 -5.07
N GLN A 197 -11.97 -5.80 -4.79
CA GLN A 197 -12.54 -6.71 -5.79
C GLN A 197 -13.92 -6.23 -6.28
N GLU A 198 -14.78 -5.79 -5.36
CA GLU A 198 -16.10 -5.23 -5.73
C GLU A 198 -15.96 -4.02 -6.65
N LEU A 199 -15.04 -3.10 -6.31
CA LEU A 199 -14.80 -1.91 -7.13
C LEU A 199 -14.29 -2.27 -8.53
N ALA A 200 -13.44 -3.30 -8.67
CA ALA A 200 -12.97 -3.75 -9.98
C ALA A 200 -14.10 -4.26 -10.87
N ARG A 201 -15.07 -4.99 -10.29
CA ARG A 201 -16.26 -5.51 -11.02
C ARG A 201 -17.16 -4.41 -11.57
N LEU A 202 -17.12 -3.21 -11.02
CA LEU A 202 -17.92 -2.08 -11.53
C LEU A 202 -17.46 -1.61 -12.92
N PHE A 203 -16.26 -2.01 -13.36
CA PHE A 203 -15.69 -1.63 -14.65
C PHE A 203 -15.73 -2.78 -15.69
N GLU A 204 -16.06 -4.00 -15.28
CA GLU A 204 -16.21 -5.16 -16.18
C GLU A 204 -17.51 -5.11 -16.98
#